data_591570bd76cf4df94005f082b7188a1e
#
_entry.id   591570bd76cf4df94005f082b7188a1e
#
_cell.length_a   1.000
_cell.length_b   1.000
_cell.length_c   1.000
_cell.angle_alpha   90.00
_cell.angle_beta   90.00
_cell.angle_gamma   90.00
#
_symmetry.space_group_name_H-M   'P 1'
#
loop_
_entity.id
_entity.type
_entity.pdbx_description
1 polymer ?
#
loop_
_entity_poly.entity_id
_entity_poly.type
_entity_poly.pdbx_seq_one_letter_code
_entity_poly.pdbx_strand_id
1 'polypeptide(L)'
;MQVTICEESVCMRICVIGLGEVGLATAKYIVDKKLDLWGYDISSAAVERARKVGILKVTQNWDDVPLSDVYLICVYTGLKDEVPDLSAVFDTCEKIKVKTRQSTKPLVSVESTIVPGLCKRVFREIFDGRVHLVHVPHRYWAEEPVDHGVKQSRVIGGVDSESLQAGLKFYRDVLGVPLYVASSIEVAEMCKIAENAYRYVQIAFAEELRMVCEECGLNFDDARKACNTKWNIEILEARDGISGHCLPKDIRYVTSLTTFNILMKGALTVDEQYREWLKNRK
;
A
#
# COMPACT_ATOMS: atom_id res chain seq x y z
N MET A 1 -35.33 -7.90 -39.74
CA MET A 1 -34.14 -7.08 -39.92
C MET A 1 -33.83 -6.47 -38.54
N GLN A 2 -33.07 -7.22 -37.73
CA GLN A 2 -32.68 -6.79 -36.38
C GLN A 2 -31.43 -5.91 -36.53
N VAL A 3 -31.58 -4.63 -36.25
CA VAL A 3 -30.46 -3.69 -36.16
C VAL A 3 -29.77 -3.94 -34.83
N THR A 4 -28.66 -4.66 -34.83
CA THR A 4 -27.76 -4.77 -33.71
C THR A 4 -27.02 -3.44 -33.56
N ILE A 5 -27.47 -2.61 -32.64
CA ILE A 5 -26.72 -1.43 -32.21
C ILE A 5 -25.58 -1.96 -31.31
N CYS A 6 -24.37 -2.07 -31.88
CA CYS A 6 -23.14 -2.14 -31.10
C CYS A 6 -22.94 -0.72 -30.52
N GLU A 7 -23.37 -0.51 -29.28
CA GLU A 7 -22.81 0.57 -28.48
C GLU A 7 -21.33 0.26 -28.29
N GLU A 8 -20.46 1.03 -28.92
CA GLU A 8 -19.05 1.11 -28.57
C GLU A 8 -18.95 1.67 -27.14
N SER A 9 -19.07 0.79 -26.15
CA SER A 9 -18.67 1.10 -24.79
C SER A 9 -17.16 1.39 -24.87
N VAL A 10 -16.76 2.66 -24.74
CA VAL A 10 -15.36 3.05 -24.57
C VAL A 10 -14.83 2.23 -23.40
N CYS A 11 -14.09 1.17 -23.71
CA CYS A 11 -13.55 0.27 -22.70
C CYS A 11 -12.49 1.02 -21.91
N MET A 12 -12.77 1.31 -20.63
CA MET A 12 -11.84 2.00 -19.72
C MET A 12 -10.52 1.25 -19.67
N ARG A 13 -9.42 1.88 -20.04
CA ARG A 13 -8.07 1.31 -19.99
C ARG A 13 -7.39 1.64 -18.68
N ILE A 14 -6.85 0.63 -18.05
CA ILE A 14 -6.19 0.70 -16.75
C ILE A 14 -4.72 0.30 -16.92
N CYS A 15 -3.80 1.07 -16.35
CA CYS A 15 -2.38 0.72 -16.27
C CYS A 15 -1.98 0.53 -14.81
N VAL A 16 -1.48 -0.66 -14.46
CA VAL A 16 -0.84 -0.93 -13.17
C VAL A 16 0.66 -0.79 -13.32
N ILE A 17 1.26 0.09 -12.51
CA ILE A 17 2.69 0.42 -12.53
C ILE A 17 3.33 -0.12 -11.24
N GLY A 18 4.28 -1.05 -11.41
CA GLY A 18 4.81 -1.89 -10.34
C GLY A 18 4.01 -3.18 -10.19
N LEU A 19 4.63 -4.31 -10.59
CA LEU A 19 4.02 -5.65 -10.55
C LEU A 19 4.67 -6.52 -9.46
N GLY A 20 4.97 -5.89 -8.32
CA GLY A 20 5.32 -6.58 -7.07
C GLY A 20 4.12 -7.33 -6.49
N GLU A 21 4.17 -7.73 -5.23
CA GLU A 21 3.10 -8.49 -4.58
C GLU A 21 1.73 -7.80 -4.68
N VAL A 22 1.68 -6.52 -4.31
CA VAL A 22 0.45 -5.72 -4.33
C VAL A 22 -0.05 -5.47 -5.74
N GLY A 23 0.82 -4.93 -6.62
CA GLY A 23 0.41 -4.57 -7.99
C GLY A 23 0.05 -5.78 -8.83
N LEU A 24 0.71 -6.93 -8.62
CA LEU A 24 0.36 -8.18 -9.30
C LEU A 24 -1.02 -8.68 -8.90
N ALA A 25 -1.34 -8.65 -7.60
CA ALA A 25 -2.67 -9.05 -7.10
C ALA A 25 -3.77 -8.12 -7.62
N THR A 26 -3.53 -6.80 -7.64
CA THR A 26 -4.44 -5.80 -8.21
C THR A 26 -4.64 -6.01 -9.71
N ALA A 27 -3.56 -6.20 -10.46
CA ALA A 27 -3.61 -6.45 -11.90
C ALA A 27 -4.39 -7.74 -12.22
N LYS A 28 -4.14 -8.81 -11.48
CA LYS A 28 -4.88 -10.07 -11.65
C LYS A 28 -6.38 -9.89 -11.39
N TYR A 29 -6.75 -9.20 -10.31
CA TYR A 29 -8.14 -8.91 -9.99
C TYR A 29 -8.85 -8.11 -11.09
N ILE A 30 -8.15 -7.12 -11.70
CA ILE A 30 -8.68 -6.32 -12.81
C ILE A 30 -8.90 -7.18 -14.07
N VAL A 31 -7.94 -8.07 -14.39
CA VAL A 31 -8.06 -9.01 -15.52
C VAL A 31 -9.23 -9.98 -15.31
N ASP A 32 -9.39 -10.51 -14.10
CA ASP A 32 -10.48 -11.44 -13.77
C ASP A 32 -11.87 -10.77 -13.89
N LYS A 33 -11.93 -9.44 -13.75
CA LYS A 33 -13.12 -8.63 -14.06
C LYS A 33 -13.31 -8.32 -15.55
N LYS A 34 -12.43 -8.81 -16.42
CA LYS A 34 -12.45 -8.61 -17.89
C LYS A 34 -12.32 -7.13 -18.30
N LEU A 35 -11.60 -6.33 -17.52
CA LEU A 35 -11.28 -4.94 -17.83
C LEU A 35 -10.01 -4.86 -18.69
N ASP A 36 -9.85 -3.79 -19.49
CA ASP A 36 -8.65 -3.58 -20.33
C ASP A 36 -7.48 -3.13 -19.45
N LEU A 37 -6.59 -4.08 -19.15
CA LEU A 37 -5.43 -3.86 -18.29
C LEU A 37 -4.12 -3.89 -19.06
N TRP A 38 -3.25 -2.93 -18.76
CA TRP A 38 -1.82 -2.98 -19.05
C TRP A 38 -1.01 -3.00 -17.75
N GLY A 39 0.04 -3.80 -17.72
CA GLY A 39 0.99 -3.85 -16.62
C GLY A 39 2.36 -3.34 -17.05
N TYR A 40 3.00 -2.54 -16.20
CA TYR A 40 4.36 -2.06 -16.38
C TYR A 40 5.21 -2.34 -15.15
N ASP A 41 6.40 -2.89 -15.34
CA ASP A 41 7.41 -3.01 -14.30
C ASP A 41 8.81 -2.93 -14.92
N ILE A 42 9.76 -2.32 -14.20
CA ILE A 42 11.16 -2.24 -14.63
C ILE A 42 11.89 -3.58 -14.55
N SER A 43 11.36 -4.53 -13.76
CA SER A 43 11.92 -5.87 -13.55
C SER A 43 11.39 -6.88 -14.56
N SER A 44 12.27 -7.49 -15.34
CA SER A 44 11.93 -8.61 -16.24
C SER A 44 11.27 -9.77 -15.48
N ALA A 45 11.78 -10.07 -14.29
CA ALA A 45 11.24 -11.12 -13.45
C ALA A 45 9.80 -10.84 -12.99
N ALA A 46 9.45 -9.57 -12.71
CA ALA A 46 8.07 -9.16 -12.38
C ALA A 46 7.14 -9.29 -13.59
N VAL A 47 7.57 -8.85 -14.77
CA VAL A 47 6.84 -9.00 -16.03
C VAL A 47 6.61 -10.48 -16.38
N GLU A 48 7.62 -11.32 -16.20
CA GLU A 48 7.50 -12.77 -16.40
C GLU A 48 6.51 -13.43 -15.42
N ARG A 49 6.56 -13.06 -14.15
CA ARG A 49 5.58 -13.54 -13.16
C ARG A 49 4.16 -13.13 -13.54
N ALA A 50 3.96 -11.89 -13.98
CA ALA A 50 2.67 -11.40 -14.43
C ALA A 50 2.11 -12.22 -15.62
N ARG A 51 2.94 -12.54 -16.61
CA ARG A 51 2.56 -13.40 -17.75
C ARG A 51 2.15 -14.80 -17.30
N LYS A 52 2.90 -15.39 -16.37
CA LYS A 52 2.60 -16.74 -15.83
C LYS A 52 1.25 -16.84 -15.13
N VAL A 53 0.75 -15.75 -14.56
CA VAL A 53 -0.58 -15.70 -13.91
C VAL A 53 -1.69 -15.19 -14.85
N GLY A 54 -1.41 -15.11 -16.15
CA GLY A 54 -2.40 -14.81 -17.20
C GLY A 54 -2.58 -13.32 -17.52
N ILE A 55 -1.68 -12.44 -17.07
CA ILE A 55 -1.69 -11.02 -17.44
C ILE A 55 -0.85 -10.87 -18.70
N LEU A 56 -1.49 -10.75 -19.86
CA LEU A 56 -0.81 -10.83 -21.17
C LEU A 56 -0.25 -9.48 -21.64
N LYS A 57 -0.94 -8.37 -21.34
CA LYS A 57 -0.52 -7.01 -21.76
C LYS A 57 0.43 -6.44 -20.70
N VAL A 58 1.67 -6.91 -20.67
CA VAL A 58 2.70 -6.46 -19.73
C VAL A 58 4.02 -6.18 -20.43
N THR A 59 4.71 -5.12 -20.00
CA THR A 59 5.96 -4.67 -20.61
C THR A 59 6.94 -4.08 -19.59
N GLN A 60 8.23 -4.08 -19.94
CA GLN A 60 9.30 -3.33 -19.26
C GLN A 60 9.57 -1.97 -19.91
N ASN A 61 9.09 -1.76 -21.14
CA ASN A 61 9.30 -0.54 -21.87
C ASN A 61 8.10 0.38 -21.67
N TRP A 62 8.33 1.56 -21.06
CA TRP A 62 7.27 2.53 -20.80
C TRP A 62 6.61 3.06 -22.09
N ASP A 63 7.36 3.11 -23.19
CA ASP A 63 6.83 3.61 -24.46
C ASP A 63 5.75 2.69 -25.05
N ASP A 64 5.80 1.38 -24.74
CA ASP A 64 4.78 0.41 -25.18
C ASP A 64 3.46 0.54 -24.40
N VAL A 65 3.48 1.16 -23.21
CA VAL A 65 2.26 1.38 -22.41
C VAL A 65 1.36 2.39 -23.15
N PRO A 66 0.13 2.03 -23.51
CA PRO A 66 -0.77 2.98 -24.18
C PRO A 66 -1.27 4.06 -23.22
N LEU A 67 -1.77 5.15 -23.78
CA LEU A 67 -2.52 6.13 -23.01
C LEU A 67 -3.68 5.42 -22.28
N SER A 68 -3.80 5.62 -20.97
CA SER A 68 -4.76 4.95 -20.12
C SER A 68 -5.65 5.96 -19.38
N ASP A 69 -6.88 5.55 -19.10
CA ASP A 69 -7.84 6.37 -18.35
C ASP A 69 -7.55 6.36 -16.86
N VAL A 70 -6.92 5.28 -16.38
CA VAL A 70 -6.55 5.07 -14.96
C VAL A 70 -5.12 4.55 -14.87
N TYR A 71 -4.33 5.16 -13.98
CA TYR A 71 -2.98 4.72 -13.63
C TYR A 71 -2.94 4.38 -12.14
N LEU A 72 -2.60 3.13 -11.80
CA LEU A 72 -2.42 2.64 -10.43
C LEU A 72 -0.93 2.52 -10.13
N ILE A 73 -0.43 3.33 -9.21
CA ILE A 73 0.99 3.37 -8.83
C ILE A 73 1.21 2.44 -7.63
N CYS A 74 1.79 1.27 -7.90
CA CYS A 74 2.10 0.21 -6.92
C CYS A 74 3.61 -0.05 -6.84
N VAL A 75 4.42 1.00 -7.01
CA VAL A 75 5.88 0.89 -7.01
C VAL A 75 6.45 0.71 -5.60
N TYR A 76 7.65 0.16 -5.54
CA TYR A 76 8.38 0.01 -4.29
C TYR A 76 8.67 1.37 -3.64
N THR A 77 8.48 1.42 -2.32
CA THR A 77 8.89 2.54 -1.47
C THR A 77 9.65 1.97 -0.28
N GLY A 78 10.87 2.43 -0.10
CA GLY A 78 11.79 1.92 0.91
C GLY A 78 12.29 2.99 1.87
N LEU A 79 13.42 2.72 2.49
CA LEU A 79 14.19 3.67 3.28
C LEU A 79 15.55 3.87 2.61
N LYS A 80 16.02 5.10 2.63
CA LYS A 80 17.39 5.48 2.32
C LYS A 80 17.90 6.31 3.49
N ASP A 81 18.98 5.86 4.14
CA ASP A 81 19.52 6.51 5.33
C ASP A 81 18.45 6.76 6.42
N GLU A 82 17.64 5.72 6.71
CA GLU A 82 16.53 5.70 7.68
C GLU A 82 15.38 6.68 7.38
N VAL A 83 15.37 7.35 6.22
CA VAL A 83 14.28 8.22 5.78
C VAL A 83 13.52 7.63 4.59
N PRO A 84 12.23 7.99 4.38
CA PRO A 84 11.43 7.49 3.26
C PRO A 84 12.07 7.77 1.91
N ASP A 85 12.34 6.71 1.11
CA ASP A 85 12.72 6.83 -0.30
C ASP A 85 11.47 6.73 -1.18
N LEU A 86 11.07 7.85 -1.72
CA LEU A 86 9.89 8.01 -2.57
C LEU A 86 10.25 8.28 -4.04
N SER A 87 11.52 8.11 -4.41
CA SER A 87 12.04 8.40 -5.74
C SER A 87 11.28 7.68 -6.86
N ALA A 88 10.93 6.39 -6.66
CA ALA A 88 10.17 5.63 -7.63
C ALA A 88 8.75 6.18 -7.88
N VAL A 89 8.12 6.78 -6.85
CA VAL A 89 6.81 7.43 -7.02
C VAL A 89 6.94 8.69 -7.86
N PHE A 90 7.95 9.54 -7.58
CA PHE A 90 8.21 10.75 -8.36
C PHE A 90 8.54 10.42 -9.83
N ASP A 91 9.43 9.46 -10.08
CA ASP A 91 9.79 9.00 -11.42
C ASP A 91 8.56 8.51 -12.21
N THR A 92 7.71 7.72 -11.55
CA THR A 92 6.46 7.24 -12.14
C THR A 92 5.51 8.39 -12.49
N CYS A 93 5.36 9.37 -11.60
CA CYS A 93 4.51 10.52 -11.86
C CYS A 93 5.01 11.37 -13.03
N GLU A 94 6.32 11.57 -13.18
CA GLU A 94 6.89 12.27 -14.34
C GLU A 94 6.66 11.49 -15.65
N LYS A 95 6.79 10.18 -15.65
CA LYS A 95 6.47 9.32 -16.81
C LYS A 95 4.99 9.45 -17.22
N ILE A 96 4.07 9.41 -16.26
CA ILE A 96 2.63 9.59 -16.52
C ILE A 96 2.37 11.00 -17.08
N LYS A 97 2.94 12.04 -16.48
CA LYS A 97 2.81 13.44 -16.94
C LYS A 97 3.18 13.61 -18.42
N VAL A 98 4.31 13.04 -18.82
CA VAL A 98 4.76 13.11 -20.25
C VAL A 98 3.74 12.47 -21.18
N LYS A 99 3.22 11.29 -20.80
CA LYS A 99 2.27 10.52 -21.61
C LYS A 99 0.89 11.20 -21.68
N THR A 100 0.47 11.89 -20.63
CA THR A 100 -0.89 12.45 -20.52
C THR A 100 -1.02 13.92 -20.93
N ARG A 101 0.05 14.53 -21.46
CA ARG A 101 0.10 15.98 -21.80
C ARG A 101 -1.05 16.46 -22.70
N GLN A 102 -1.59 15.61 -23.55
CA GLN A 102 -2.62 15.93 -24.55
C GLN A 102 -3.92 15.14 -24.35
N SER A 103 -4.08 14.46 -23.20
CA SER A 103 -5.24 13.62 -22.94
C SER A 103 -6.32 14.34 -22.14
N THR A 104 -7.51 13.75 -22.12
CA THR A 104 -8.50 13.98 -21.07
C THR A 104 -7.88 13.69 -19.71
N LYS A 105 -8.31 14.40 -18.68
CA LYS A 105 -7.81 14.31 -17.30
C LYS A 105 -7.93 12.87 -16.72
N PRO A 106 -6.88 12.04 -16.73
CA PRO A 106 -6.95 10.66 -16.25
C PRO A 106 -6.99 10.59 -14.72
N LEU A 107 -7.44 9.44 -14.20
CA LEU A 107 -7.30 9.14 -12.78
C LEU A 107 -5.90 8.56 -12.51
N VAL A 108 -5.18 9.17 -11.59
CA VAL A 108 -3.93 8.63 -11.02
C VAL A 108 -4.21 8.25 -9.56
N SER A 109 -4.00 7.00 -9.23
CA SER A 109 -4.11 6.51 -7.86
C SER A 109 -2.75 6.08 -7.34
N VAL A 110 -2.29 6.69 -6.26
CA VAL A 110 -1.10 6.24 -5.54
C VAL A 110 -1.53 5.19 -4.52
N GLU A 111 -1.15 3.93 -4.77
CA GLU A 111 -1.42 2.79 -3.88
C GLU A 111 -0.19 2.40 -3.05
N SER A 112 0.99 2.84 -3.47
CA SER A 112 2.24 2.70 -2.71
C SER A 112 2.15 3.42 -1.38
N THR A 113 2.81 2.88 -0.35
CA THR A 113 2.92 3.54 0.95
C THR A 113 3.77 4.80 0.83
N ILE A 114 3.24 5.92 1.27
CA ILE A 114 3.86 7.25 1.18
C ILE A 114 3.68 8.01 2.50
N VAL A 115 4.25 9.21 2.57
CA VAL A 115 4.11 10.10 3.72
C VAL A 115 3.05 11.17 3.48
N PRO A 116 2.40 11.70 4.54
CA PRO A 116 1.42 12.78 4.42
C PRO A 116 1.96 14.01 3.68
N GLY A 117 1.13 14.51 2.74
CA GLY A 117 1.42 15.67 1.92
C GLY A 117 2.08 15.38 0.58
N LEU A 118 2.52 14.11 0.32
CA LEU A 118 3.16 13.75 -0.94
C LEU A 118 2.22 13.93 -2.14
N CYS A 119 1.00 13.45 -2.07
CA CYS A 119 0.06 13.55 -3.19
C CYS A 119 -0.24 15.01 -3.55
N LYS A 120 -0.44 15.88 -2.58
CA LYS A 120 -0.63 17.32 -2.86
C LYS A 120 0.59 17.95 -3.51
N ARG A 121 1.80 17.55 -3.08
CA ARG A 121 3.03 18.00 -3.68
C ARG A 121 3.14 17.55 -5.15
N VAL A 122 2.96 16.26 -5.41
CA VAL A 122 3.00 15.68 -6.76
C VAL A 122 1.93 16.31 -7.68
N PHE A 123 0.71 16.53 -7.16
CA PHE A 123 -0.37 17.15 -7.90
C PHE A 123 -0.02 18.57 -8.39
N ARG A 124 0.61 19.37 -7.53
CA ARG A 124 1.00 20.75 -7.87
C ARG A 124 2.26 20.81 -8.72
N GLU A 125 3.34 20.11 -8.28
CA GLU A 125 4.67 20.27 -8.86
C GLU A 125 4.88 19.46 -10.14
N ILE A 126 4.25 18.31 -10.24
CA ILE A 126 4.41 17.42 -11.40
C ILE A 126 3.23 17.53 -12.35
N PHE A 127 2.02 17.26 -11.86
CA PHE A 127 0.85 17.19 -12.74
C PHE A 127 0.22 18.53 -13.10
N ASP A 128 0.50 19.59 -12.36
CA ASP A 128 -0.07 20.93 -12.59
C ASP A 128 -1.61 20.88 -12.72
N GLY A 129 -2.26 20.10 -11.86
CA GLY A 129 -3.73 19.92 -11.83
C GLY A 129 -4.33 19.16 -13.02
N ARG A 130 -3.55 18.55 -13.90
CA ARG A 130 -4.00 17.90 -15.14
C ARG A 130 -4.45 16.46 -14.99
N VAL A 131 -4.53 15.95 -13.79
CA VAL A 131 -5.03 14.61 -13.46
C VAL A 131 -6.04 14.69 -12.33
N HIS A 132 -6.88 13.66 -12.19
CA HIS A 132 -7.53 13.38 -10.92
C HIS A 132 -6.57 12.56 -10.08
N LEU A 133 -6.24 13.00 -8.85
CA LEU A 133 -5.28 12.29 -8.00
C LEU A 133 -5.92 11.85 -6.70
N VAL A 134 -5.79 10.55 -6.41
CA VAL A 134 -6.24 9.94 -5.16
C VAL A 134 -5.13 9.13 -4.52
N HIS A 135 -5.21 8.94 -3.21
CA HIS A 135 -4.44 7.95 -2.47
C HIS A 135 -5.37 6.86 -1.94
N VAL A 136 -5.05 5.60 -2.28
CA VAL A 136 -5.86 4.43 -1.89
C VAL A 136 -4.90 3.31 -1.48
N PRO A 137 -4.30 3.39 -0.27
CA PRO A 137 -3.27 2.45 0.15
C PRO A 137 -3.79 1.02 0.29
N HIS A 138 -2.94 0.06 0.00
CA HIS A 138 -3.25 -1.34 0.21
C HIS A 138 -3.11 -1.75 1.68
N ARG A 139 -4.03 -2.64 2.11
CA ARG A 139 -3.98 -3.38 3.37
C ARG A 139 -3.69 -4.86 3.09
N TYR A 140 -2.71 -5.11 2.22
CA TYR A 140 -2.41 -6.42 1.65
C TYR A 140 -1.94 -7.42 2.70
N TRP A 141 -2.51 -8.63 2.63
CA TRP A 141 -2.04 -9.81 3.34
C TRP A 141 -1.72 -10.92 2.34
N ALA A 142 -0.48 -11.43 2.36
CA ALA A 142 0.04 -12.33 1.32
C ALA A 142 -0.67 -13.68 1.28
N GLU A 143 -1.17 -14.17 2.42
CA GLU A 143 -1.87 -15.46 2.50
C GLU A 143 -3.28 -15.40 1.88
N GLU A 144 -3.92 -14.21 1.91
CA GLU A 144 -5.24 -13.99 1.30
C GLU A 144 -5.26 -12.71 0.45
N PRO A 145 -4.58 -12.70 -0.70
CA PRO A 145 -4.30 -11.48 -1.47
C PRO A 145 -5.54 -10.85 -2.10
N VAL A 146 -6.65 -11.56 -2.23
CA VAL A 146 -7.90 -11.06 -2.80
C VAL A 146 -8.82 -10.53 -1.71
N ASP A 147 -9.24 -11.37 -0.77
CA ASP A 147 -10.25 -11.01 0.23
C ASP A 147 -9.66 -10.13 1.34
N HIS A 148 -8.43 -10.42 1.82
CA HIS A 148 -7.66 -9.55 2.74
C HIS A 148 -6.59 -8.71 2.02
N GLY A 149 -6.78 -8.45 0.74
CA GLY A 149 -5.94 -7.58 -0.09
C GLY A 149 -6.78 -6.61 -0.90
N VAL A 150 -7.17 -7.01 -2.11
CA VAL A 150 -7.84 -6.10 -3.06
C VAL A 150 -9.26 -5.76 -2.64
N LYS A 151 -10.03 -6.73 -2.12
CA LYS A 151 -11.46 -6.59 -1.80
C LYS A 151 -11.76 -6.05 -0.39
N GLN A 152 -10.79 -6.04 0.50
CA GLN A 152 -11.06 -5.50 1.85
C GLN A 152 -11.37 -4.01 1.81
N SER A 153 -12.03 -3.50 2.84
CA SER A 153 -12.30 -2.07 2.96
C SER A 153 -11.02 -1.26 2.94
N ARG A 154 -10.91 -0.32 2.00
CA ARG A 154 -9.74 0.54 1.82
C ARG A 154 -10.07 1.98 2.18
N VAL A 155 -9.07 2.73 2.61
CA VAL A 155 -9.21 4.17 2.82
C VAL A 155 -8.96 4.89 1.50
N ILE A 156 -9.75 5.91 1.18
CA ILE A 156 -9.55 6.78 0.02
C ILE A 156 -9.51 8.24 0.43
N GLY A 157 -8.53 8.98 -0.11
CA GLY A 157 -8.46 10.44 -0.05
C GLY A 157 -8.22 11.01 -1.43
N GLY A 158 -8.88 12.11 -1.77
CA GLY A 158 -8.63 12.87 -3.01
C GLY A 158 -7.92 14.19 -2.73
N VAL A 159 -7.11 14.69 -3.67
CA VAL A 159 -6.48 16.02 -3.55
C VAL A 159 -7.50 17.15 -3.59
N ASP A 160 -8.61 16.91 -4.27
CA ASP A 160 -9.79 17.76 -4.36
C ASP A 160 -11.07 16.90 -4.50
N SER A 161 -12.23 17.55 -4.52
CA SER A 161 -13.52 16.87 -4.61
C SER A 161 -13.72 16.14 -5.95
N GLU A 162 -13.23 16.67 -7.06
CA GLU A 162 -13.33 16.03 -8.38
C GLU A 162 -12.49 14.75 -8.44
N SER A 163 -11.26 14.81 -7.92
CA SER A 163 -10.39 13.66 -7.79
C SER A 163 -11.00 12.57 -6.92
N LEU A 164 -11.59 12.96 -5.78
CA LEU A 164 -12.27 12.02 -4.89
C LEU A 164 -13.43 11.34 -5.61
N GLN A 165 -14.27 12.08 -6.34
CA GLN A 165 -15.39 11.49 -7.09
C GLN A 165 -14.93 10.53 -8.18
N ALA A 166 -13.88 10.90 -8.93
CA ALA A 166 -13.27 10.01 -9.93
C ALA A 166 -12.74 8.70 -9.28
N GLY A 167 -12.08 8.81 -8.15
CA GLY A 167 -11.61 7.66 -7.38
C GLY A 167 -12.75 6.78 -6.86
N LEU A 168 -13.80 7.38 -6.29
CA LEU A 168 -14.98 6.65 -5.82
C LEU A 168 -15.65 5.88 -6.95
N LYS A 169 -15.85 6.51 -8.10
CA LYS A 169 -16.40 5.86 -9.29
C LYS A 169 -15.57 4.65 -9.71
N PHE A 170 -14.25 4.78 -9.76
CA PHE A 170 -13.38 3.69 -10.16
C PHE A 170 -13.35 2.54 -9.14
N TYR A 171 -13.02 2.83 -7.88
CA TYR A 171 -12.85 1.77 -6.88
C TYR A 171 -14.16 1.12 -6.45
N ARG A 172 -15.20 1.91 -6.19
CA ARG A 172 -16.49 1.39 -5.72
C ARG A 172 -17.33 0.83 -6.85
N ASP A 173 -17.53 1.61 -7.93
CA ASP A 173 -18.52 1.26 -8.95
C ASP A 173 -17.94 0.32 -10.02
N VAL A 174 -16.65 0.46 -10.39
CA VAL A 174 -15.99 -0.41 -11.38
C VAL A 174 -15.33 -1.62 -10.71
N LEU A 175 -14.50 -1.41 -9.69
CA LEU A 175 -13.79 -2.50 -9.02
C LEU A 175 -14.64 -3.22 -7.96
N GLY A 176 -15.65 -2.58 -7.37
CA GLY A 176 -16.48 -3.16 -6.30
C GLY A 176 -15.73 -3.26 -4.97
N VAL A 177 -14.80 -2.34 -4.69
CA VAL A 177 -14.02 -2.30 -3.46
C VAL A 177 -14.73 -1.42 -2.43
N PRO A 178 -15.00 -1.91 -1.22
CA PRO A 178 -15.56 -1.09 -0.14
C PRO A 178 -14.59 0.02 0.26
N LEU A 179 -15.10 1.24 0.48
CA LEU A 179 -14.27 2.41 0.74
C LEU A 179 -14.71 3.16 2.00
N TYR A 180 -13.73 3.53 2.82
CA TYR A 180 -13.86 4.56 3.84
C TYR A 180 -13.27 5.87 3.29
N VAL A 181 -14.08 6.91 3.20
CA VAL A 181 -13.66 8.23 2.70
C VAL A 181 -12.99 9.00 3.84
N ALA A 182 -11.71 9.28 3.68
CA ALA A 182 -10.96 10.10 4.62
C ALA A 182 -11.34 11.59 4.49
N SER A 183 -11.22 12.35 5.57
CA SER A 183 -11.52 13.79 5.59
C SER A 183 -10.56 14.61 4.73
N SER A 184 -9.36 14.11 4.46
CA SER A 184 -8.39 14.67 3.51
C SER A 184 -7.48 13.56 2.95
N ILE A 185 -6.75 13.88 1.88
CA ILE A 185 -5.80 12.94 1.30
C ILE A 185 -4.64 12.64 2.26
N GLU A 186 -4.21 13.61 3.07
CA GLU A 186 -3.16 13.43 4.06
C GLU A 186 -3.59 12.47 5.19
N VAL A 187 -4.87 12.45 5.53
CA VAL A 187 -5.41 11.47 6.49
C VAL A 187 -5.35 10.07 5.90
N ALA A 188 -5.64 9.90 4.60
CA ALA A 188 -5.50 8.61 3.93
C ALA A 188 -4.04 8.15 3.86
N GLU A 189 -3.10 9.08 3.59
CA GLU A 189 -1.64 8.83 3.59
C GLU A 189 -1.15 8.41 4.97
N MET A 190 -1.58 9.14 6.03
CA MET A 190 -1.22 8.81 7.40
C MET A 190 -1.78 7.45 7.84
N CYS A 191 -3.01 7.11 7.45
CA CYS A 191 -3.71 5.92 7.91
C CYS A 191 -2.86 4.65 7.71
N LYS A 192 -2.27 4.47 6.52
CA LYS A 192 -1.48 3.27 6.20
C LYS A 192 -0.25 3.11 7.08
N ILE A 193 0.53 4.16 7.24
CA ILE A 193 1.76 4.09 8.06
C ILE A 193 1.43 3.99 9.56
N ALA A 194 0.34 4.61 9.99
CA ALA A 194 -0.13 4.52 11.38
C ALA A 194 -0.62 3.10 11.73
N GLU A 195 -1.37 2.43 10.84
CA GLU A 195 -1.82 1.04 11.03
C GLU A 195 -0.62 0.10 11.25
N ASN A 196 0.42 0.23 10.44
CA ASN A 196 1.60 -0.61 10.52
C ASN A 196 2.47 -0.25 11.74
N ALA A 197 2.62 1.04 12.07
CA ALA A 197 3.31 1.47 13.28
C ALA A 197 2.60 0.98 14.55
N TYR A 198 1.27 1.05 14.59
CA TYR A 198 0.47 0.50 15.70
C TYR A 198 0.70 -1.00 15.85
N ARG A 199 0.69 -1.75 14.74
CA ARG A 199 0.96 -3.19 14.76
C ARG A 199 2.37 -3.51 15.26
N TYR A 200 3.35 -2.71 14.85
CA TYR A 200 4.72 -2.82 15.34
C TYR A 200 4.81 -2.66 16.87
N VAL A 201 4.18 -1.61 17.41
CA VAL A 201 4.14 -1.35 18.86
C VAL A 201 3.47 -2.50 19.62
N GLN A 202 2.38 -3.05 19.08
CA GLN A 202 1.72 -4.20 19.72
C GLN A 202 2.63 -5.44 19.81
N ILE A 203 3.42 -5.70 18.76
CA ILE A 203 4.35 -6.83 18.75
C ILE A 203 5.52 -6.56 19.72
N ALA A 204 6.11 -5.36 19.68
CA ALA A 204 7.17 -4.97 20.59
C ALA A 204 6.74 -5.08 22.05
N PHE A 205 5.51 -4.69 22.38
CA PHE A 205 4.96 -4.89 23.72
C PHE A 205 4.94 -6.38 24.15
N ALA A 206 4.54 -7.28 23.23
CA ALA A 206 4.53 -8.71 23.53
C ALA A 206 5.95 -9.28 23.70
N GLU A 207 6.92 -8.77 22.92
CA GLU A 207 8.34 -9.14 23.02
C GLU A 207 8.94 -8.72 24.36
N GLU A 208 8.72 -7.47 24.77
CA GLU A 208 9.18 -6.96 26.06
C GLU A 208 8.53 -7.73 27.22
N LEU A 209 7.21 -7.96 27.15
CA LEU A 209 6.49 -8.73 28.17
C LEU A 209 7.04 -10.16 28.29
N ARG A 210 7.45 -10.79 27.19
CA ARG A 210 8.07 -12.12 27.21
C ARG A 210 9.40 -12.08 27.94
N MET A 211 10.27 -11.10 27.68
CA MET A 211 11.53 -10.94 28.41
C MET A 211 11.29 -10.75 29.93
N VAL A 212 10.34 -9.88 30.29
CA VAL A 212 9.95 -9.64 31.69
C VAL A 212 9.42 -10.91 32.35
N CYS A 213 8.54 -11.65 31.72
CA CYS A 213 8.01 -12.91 32.29
C CYS A 213 9.14 -13.89 32.59
N GLU A 214 10.06 -14.08 31.64
CA GLU A 214 11.15 -15.02 31.84
C GLU A 214 12.14 -14.59 32.96
N GLU A 215 12.45 -13.32 33.05
CA GLU A 215 13.28 -12.79 34.13
C GLU A 215 12.61 -13.00 35.51
N CYS A 216 11.27 -12.91 35.54
CA CYS A 216 10.48 -13.20 36.74
C CYS A 216 10.21 -14.71 37.00
N GLY A 217 10.71 -15.61 36.14
CA GLY A 217 10.44 -17.04 36.21
C GLY A 217 9.01 -17.45 35.88
N LEU A 218 8.30 -16.64 35.08
CA LEU A 218 6.92 -16.86 34.65
C LEU A 218 6.86 -17.41 33.21
N ASN A 219 5.83 -18.21 32.94
CA ASN A 219 5.54 -18.63 31.57
C ASN A 219 4.79 -17.51 30.85
N PHE A 220 5.40 -16.98 29.75
CA PHE A 220 4.82 -15.89 28.95
C PHE A 220 3.48 -16.29 28.33
N ASP A 221 3.35 -17.49 27.76
CA ASP A 221 2.13 -17.91 27.12
C ASP A 221 0.96 -18.04 28.08
N ASP A 222 1.19 -18.49 29.29
CA ASP A 222 0.17 -18.56 30.33
C ASP A 222 -0.25 -17.17 30.79
N ALA A 223 0.72 -16.28 31.03
CA ALA A 223 0.45 -14.87 31.37
C ALA A 223 -0.34 -14.16 30.26
N ARG A 224 0.06 -14.34 29.01
CA ARG A 224 -0.61 -13.79 27.82
C ARG A 224 -2.06 -14.29 27.70
N LYS A 225 -2.28 -15.61 27.81
CA LYS A 225 -3.62 -16.19 27.78
C LYS A 225 -4.50 -15.65 28.86
N ALA A 226 -3.98 -15.55 30.10
CA ALA A 226 -4.69 -14.99 31.24
C ALA A 226 -5.08 -13.51 31.01
N CYS A 227 -4.15 -12.67 30.50
CA CYS A 227 -4.44 -11.28 30.17
C CYS A 227 -5.53 -11.16 29.07
N ASN A 228 -5.48 -12.01 28.05
CA ASN A 228 -6.41 -12.00 26.93
C ASN A 228 -7.83 -12.50 27.28
N THR A 229 -8.08 -12.95 28.51
CA THR A 229 -9.45 -13.19 29.00
C THR A 229 -10.23 -11.90 29.23
N LYS A 230 -9.53 -10.76 29.34
CA LYS A 230 -10.20 -9.46 29.48
C LYS A 230 -10.68 -8.96 28.12
N TRP A 231 -11.95 -8.60 28.03
CA TRP A 231 -12.69 -8.28 26.81
C TRP A 231 -12.03 -7.23 25.89
N ASN A 232 -11.19 -6.35 26.39
CA ASN A 232 -10.55 -5.26 25.63
C ASN A 232 -9.01 -5.38 25.58
N ILE A 233 -8.46 -6.57 25.84
CA ILE A 233 -7.02 -6.85 25.80
C ILE A 233 -6.75 -7.94 24.77
N GLU A 234 -5.82 -7.68 23.87
CA GLU A 234 -5.27 -8.63 22.91
C GLU A 234 -3.75 -8.48 22.89
N ILE A 235 -3.06 -9.29 23.68
CA ILE A 235 -1.59 -9.39 23.66
C ILE A 235 -1.21 -10.42 22.61
N LEU A 236 -0.34 -10.03 21.69
CA LEU A 236 0.11 -10.86 20.58
C LEU A 236 1.12 -11.92 21.03
N GLU A 237 1.43 -12.84 20.11
CA GLU A 237 2.55 -13.76 20.31
C GLU A 237 3.87 -13.03 20.07
N ALA A 238 4.83 -13.26 20.98
CA ALA A 238 6.23 -12.87 20.77
C ALA A 238 6.95 -14.02 20.04
N ARG A 239 7.30 -13.80 18.78
CA ARG A 239 7.95 -14.80 17.92
C ARG A 239 9.47 -14.57 17.86
N ASP A 240 10.04 -14.51 16.66
CA ASP A 240 11.49 -14.40 16.41
C ASP A 240 11.93 -12.94 16.11
N GLY A 241 11.22 -11.96 16.64
CA GLY A 241 11.36 -10.55 16.34
C GLY A 241 10.44 -10.08 15.19
N ILE A 242 10.33 -8.76 15.00
CA ILE A 242 9.45 -8.15 14.00
C ILE A 242 10.12 -8.22 12.62
N SER A 243 9.71 -9.16 11.81
CA SER A 243 10.27 -9.41 10.46
C SER A 243 9.40 -8.82 9.35
N GLY A 244 9.85 -9.04 8.11
CA GLY A 244 9.19 -8.53 6.92
C GLY A 244 9.61 -7.10 6.58
N HIS A 245 9.06 -6.60 5.46
CA HIS A 245 9.45 -5.30 4.92
C HIS A 245 8.58 -4.14 5.45
N CYS A 246 7.27 -4.37 5.57
CA CYS A 246 6.31 -3.30 5.81
C CYS A 246 6.38 -2.70 7.22
N LEU A 247 6.31 -3.54 8.27
CA LEU A 247 6.24 -3.04 9.65
C LEU A 247 7.50 -2.25 10.05
N PRO A 248 8.74 -2.78 9.85
CA PRO A 248 9.97 -2.05 10.20
C PRO A 248 10.16 -0.77 9.40
N LYS A 249 9.67 -0.72 8.16
CA LYS A 249 9.74 0.46 7.31
C LYS A 249 8.74 1.53 7.75
N ASP A 250 7.47 1.16 7.92
CA ASP A 250 6.39 2.13 8.10
C ASP A 250 6.44 2.81 9.47
N ILE A 251 6.92 2.11 10.54
CA ILE A 251 7.17 2.77 11.82
C ILE A 251 8.27 3.85 11.69
N ARG A 252 9.32 3.61 10.88
CA ARG A 252 10.35 4.60 10.58
C ARG A 252 9.80 5.76 9.75
N TYR A 253 8.87 5.53 8.86
CA TYR A 253 8.14 6.60 8.17
C TYR A 253 7.48 7.53 9.19
N VAL A 254 6.72 6.97 10.16
CA VAL A 254 6.07 7.79 11.19
C VAL A 254 7.11 8.51 12.07
N THR A 255 8.19 7.85 12.48
CA THR A 255 9.22 8.49 13.31
C THR A 255 9.95 9.62 12.60
N SER A 256 10.01 9.62 11.27
CA SER A 256 10.65 10.69 10.48
C SER A 256 9.80 11.95 10.33
N LEU A 257 8.48 11.88 10.58
CA LEU A 257 7.56 13.00 10.38
C LEU A 257 7.67 14.07 11.44
N THR A 258 8.09 13.73 12.66
CA THR A 258 8.01 14.61 13.82
C THR A 258 8.98 14.22 14.92
N THR A 259 9.20 15.13 15.86
CA THR A 259 9.95 14.86 17.09
C THR A 259 9.12 14.15 18.17
N PHE A 260 7.78 14.09 18.02
CA PHE A 260 6.87 13.35 18.90
C PHE A 260 6.85 11.86 18.54
N ASN A 261 7.95 11.14 18.83
CA ASN A 261 8.15 9.77 18.36
C ASN A 261 8.73 8.80 19.43
N ILE A 262 8.63 9.18 20.70
CA ILE A 262 9.24 8.44 21.83
C ILE A 262 8.74 6.99 21.85
N LEU A 263 7.43 6.76 21.78
CA LEU A 263 6.83 5.42 21.82
C LEU A 263 7.32 4.54 20.66
N MET A 264 7.32 5.07 19.43
CA MET A 264 7.75 4.33 18.25
C MET A 264 9.24 3.99 18.28
N LYS A 265 10.07 4.93 18.74
CA LYS A 265 11.52 4.68 18.94
C LYS A 265 11.76 3.65 20.05
N GLY A 266 11.02 3.73 21.15
CA GLY A 266 11.04 2.71 22.20
C GLY A 266 10.72 1.34 21.66
N ALA A 267 9.67 1.21 20.83
CA ALA A 267 9.31 -0.06 20.24
C ALA A 267 10.39 -0.62 19.29
N LEU A 268 11.07 0.23 18.52
CA LEU A 268 12.23 -0.18 17.70
C LEU A 268 13.37 -0.71 18.59
N THR A 269 13.68 -0.02 19.68
CA THR A 269 14.72 -0.45 20.63
C THR A 269 14.36 -1.78 21.30
N VAL A 270 13.08 -1.98 21.64
CA VAL A 270 12.60 -3.25 22.24
C VAL A 270 12.82 -4.43 21.28
N ASP A 271 12.43 -4.31 20.01
CA ASP A 271 12.65 -5.38 19.01
C ASP A 271 14.15 -5.70 18.82
N GLU A 272 15.01 -4.67 18.79
CA GLU A 272 16.46 -4.86 18.72
C GLU A 272 16.99 -5.65 19.94
N GLN A 273 16.62 -5.24 21.14
CA GLN A 273 16.99 -5.93 22.38
C GLN A 273 16.43 -7.36 22.46
N TYR A 274 15.18 -7.55 22.03
CA TYR A 274 14.56 -8.86 21.98
C TYR A 274 15.29 -9.84 21.05
N ARG A 275 15.70 -9.37 19.87
CA ARG A 275 16.49 -10.18 18.93
C ARG A 275 17.85 -10.57 19.48
N GLU A 276 18.53 -9.67 20.20
CA GLU A 276 19.79 -9.98 20.89
C GLU A 276 19.57 -10.99 22.01
N TRP A 277 18.52 -10.78 22.80
CA TRP A 277 18.15 -11.70 23.88
C TRP A 277 17.87 -13.12 23.35
N LEU A 278 17.15 -13.26 22.21
CA LEU A 278 16.94 -14.56 21.58
C LEU A 278 18.24 -15.26 21.12
N LYS A 279 19.23 -14.51 20.65
CA LYS A 279 20.53 -15.07 20.23
C LYS A 279 21.32 -15.63 21.42
N ASN A 280 21.25 -14.98 22.55
CA ASN A 280 21.99 -15.36 23.77
C ASN A 280 21.38 -16.58 24.50
N ARG A 281 20.24 -17.09 24.02
CA ARG A 281 19.56 -18.29 24.56
C ARG A 281 19.85 -19.56 23.75
N LYS A 282 20.45 -19.41 22.59
CA LYS A 282 20.89 -20.56 21.77
C LYS A 282 22.29 -20.96 22.17
#